data_86c985e3d364edc0625e9d24179414f5
#
_entry.id   86c985e3d364edc0625e9d24179414f5
#
_cell.length_a   1.000
_cell.length_b   1.000
_cell.length_c   1.000
_cell.angle_alpha   90.00
_cell.angle_beta   90.00
_cell.angle_gamma   90.00
#
_symmetry.space_group_name_H-M   'P 1'
#
loop_
_entity.id
_entity.type
_entity.pdbx_description
1 polymer ?
#
loop_
_entity_poly.entity_id
_entity_poly.type
_entity_poly.pdbx_seq_one_letter_code
_entity_poly.pdbx_strand_id
1 'polypeptide(L)'
;MIGMKNQCFGVEVEMTGLTRGQAAQALANYFGTEPYYVGGGYDKWSVKDPDGKVWSIMSDSSIVMEMKTESGYIHTSNIEYRVEMVTPKLTYAELPRLQECVRQVRHAGAKVNSSCGIHVHVDAANHNRQSLKNLLSIMYSKEDILFKALQVNSSRVSQYCQKVREPMLKEARKLSSDETKNLTALESIWYEGNISDREHYNWTRYYALNLHSVFYRGTVEWRCFNSTLHAGKVAAYVNLCLAMSAPVSYTHLTL
;
A
#
# COMPACT_ATOMS: atom_id res chain seq x y z
N MET A 1 -15.42 16.63 10.35
CA MET A 1 -15.03 16.66 8.92
C MET A 1 -13.54 16.40 8.84
N ILE A 2 -13.12 15.27 8.25
CA ILE A 2 -11.68 14.95 8.11
C ILE A 2 -11.23 15.42 6.74
N GLY A 3 -10.40 16.46 6.75
CA GLY A 3 -9.76 16.91 5.52
C GLY A 3 -8.71 15.92 5.04
N MET A 4 -8.41 15.92 3.75
CA MET A 4 -7.37 15.08 3.15
C MET A 4 -6.04 15.16 3.93
N LYS A 5 -5.65 16.35 4.39
CA LYS A 5 -4.39 16.60 5.11
C LYS A 5 -4.39 16.17 6.58
N ASN A 6 -5.55 15.80 7.13
CA ASN A 6 -5.69 15.40 8.54
C ASN A 6 -5.65 13.87 8.72
N GLN A 7 -5.45 13.15 7.63
CA GLN A 7 -5.34 11.69 7.64
C GLN A 7 -3.87 11.26 7.76
N CYS A 8 -3.66 10.13 8.42
CA CYS A 8 -2.37 9.45 8.40
C CYS A 8 -2.35 8.38 7.32
N PHE A 9 -1.15 8.10 6.82
CA PHE A 9 -0.94 7.09 5.79
C PHE A 9 0.36 6.30 6.01
N GLY A 10 0.50 5.18 5.32
CA GLY A 10 1.72 4.41 5.15
C GLY A 10 1.87 4.00 3.69
N VAL A 11 3.09 3.68 3.28
CA VAL A 11 3.38 3.25 1.91
C VAL A 11 4.36 2.08 1.93
N GLU A 12 4.07 1.07 1.12
CA GLU A 12 4.96 -0.02 0.77
C GLU A 12 5.44 0.23 -0.66
N VAL A 13 6.77 0.26 -0.89
CA VAL A 13 7.37 0.48 -2.22
C VAL A 13 8.25 -0.71 -2.55
N GLU A 14 7.79 -1.53 -3.50
CA GLU A 14 8.54 -2.68 -3.99
C GLU A 14 9.57 -2.26 -5.04
N MET A 15 10.76 -2.83 -4.95
CA MET A 15 11.89 -2.52 -5.84
C MET A 15 12.90 -3.67 -5.91
N THR A 16 13.83 -3.57 -6.81
CA THR A 16 14.98 -4.47 -7.00
C THR A 16 16.20 -3.66 -7.41
N GLY A 17 17.25 -4.27 -7.92
CA GLY A 17 18.47 -3.58 -8.42
C GLY A 17 19.51 -3.28 -7.36
N LEU A 18 19.13 -3.33 -6.08
CA LEU A 18 20.02 -3.23 -4.91
C LEU A 18 19.58 -4.22 -3.85
N THR A 19 20.43 -4.51 -2.87
CA THR A 19 20.08 -5.41 -1.76
C THR A 19 19.33 -4.66 -0.67
N ARG A 20 18.62 -5.41 0.22
CA ARG A 20 17.94 -4.83 1.39
C ARG A 20 18.91 -4.05 2.29
N GLY A 21 20.11 -4.58 2.52
CA GLY A 21 21.12 -3.89 3.30
C GLY A 21 21.56 -2.56 2.66
N GLN A 22 21.75 -2.53 1.32
CA GLN A 22 22.07 -1.31 0.59
C GLN A 22 20.95 -0.28 0.65
N ALA A 23 19.66 -0.72 0.54
CA ALA A 23 18.52 0.17 0.69
C ALA A 23 18.42 0.75 2.11
N ALA A 24 18.64 -0.09 3.14
CA ALA A 24 18.65 0.35 4.53
C ALA A 24 19.78 1.37 4.78
N GLN A 25 20.97 1.12 4.25
CA GLN A 25 22.11 2.04 4.38
C GLN A 25 21.84 3.39 3.70
N ALA A 26 21.17 3.38 2.53
CA ALA A 26 20.82 4.62 1.82
C ALA A 26 19.87 5.50 2.65
N LEU A 27 18.87 4.89 3.31
CA LEU A 27 17.99 5.63 4.22
C LEU A 27 18.72 6.10 5.48
N ALA A 28 19.56 5.26 6.08
CA ALA A 28 20.33 5.60 7.26
C ALA A 28 21.27 6.78 7.01
N ASN A 29 21.95 6.80 5.88
CA ASN A 29 22.79 7.93 5.46
C ASN A 29 21.98 9.23 5.33
N TYR A 30 20.78 9.17 4.77
CA TYR A 30 19.89 10.34 4.66
C TYR A 30 19.40 10.83 6.02
N PHE A 31 19.07 9.92 6.93
CA PHE A 31 18.58 10.27 8.26
C PHE A 31 19.70 10.63 9.26
N GLY A 32 20.96 10.36 8.93
CA GLY A 32 22.08 10.51 9.86
C GLY A 32 22.05 9.49 10.99
N THR A 33 21.58 8.26 10.71
CA THR A 33 21.42 7.17 11.67
C THR A 33 22.11 5.90 11.17
N GLU A 34 22.08 4.82 11.94
CA GLU A 34 22.58 3.52 11.53
C GLU A 34 21.45 2.53 11.26
N PRO A 35 21.55 1.73 10.18
CA PRO A 35 20.62 0.65 9.95
C PRO A 35 20.91 -0.52 10.88
N TYR A 36 19.89 -1.26 11.29
CA TYR A 36 20.09 -2.47 12.08
C TYR A 36 19.30 -3.64 11.50
N TYR A 37 19.94 -4.80 11.50
CA TYR A 37 19.36 -6.03 11.00
C TYR A 37 18.48 -6.67 12.07
N VAL A 38 17.21 -6.94 11.71
CA VAL A 38 16.21 -7.57 12.58
C VAL A 38 16.06 -9.06 12.28
N GLY A 39 16.27 -9.45 11.01
CA GLY A 39 16.08 -10.83 10.56
C GLY A 39 14.62 -11.25 10.45
N GLY A 40 14.34 -12.51 10.86
CA GLY A 40 13.01 -13.11 10.77
C GLY A 40 12.64 -13.57 9.36
N GLY A 41 11.39 -14.05 9.16
CA GLY A 41 10.94 -14.61 7.89
C GLY A 41 10.93 -13.65 6.72
N TYR A 42 10.96 -12.34 6.98
CA TYR A 42 11.06 -11.29 5.95
C TYR A 42 12.48 -10.74 5.76
N ASP A 43 13.48 -11.32 6.44
CA ASP A 43 14.89 -10.88 6.37
C ASP A 43 15.02 -9.34 6.46
N LYS A 44 14.46 -8.82 7.56
CA LYS A 44 14.13 -7.41 7.76
C LYS A 44 15.34 -6.60 8.24
N TRP A 45 15.50 -5.43 7.66
CA TRP A 45 16.30 -4.30 8.16
C TRP A 45 15.40 -3.18 8.66
N SER A 46 15.87 -2.41 9.62
CA SER A 46 15.16 -1.26 10.17
C SER A 46 16.09 -0.06 10.26
N VAL A 47 15.52 1.13 10.00
CA VAL A 47 16.22 2.41 10.08
C VAL A 47 15.33 3.38 10.87
N LYS A 48 15.89 4.07 11.86
CA LYS A 48 15.17 5.12 12.58
C LYS A 48 15.37 6.46 11.87
N ASP A 49 14.27 7.20 11.69
CA ASP A 49 14.38 8.58 11.25
C ASP A 49 14.69 9.52 12.42
N PRO A 50 14.94 10.83 12.19
CA PRO A 50 15.26 11.78 13.25
C PRO A 50 14.19 11.93 14.34
N ASP A 51 12.92 11.60 14.03
CA ASP A 51 11.82 11.61 14.99
C ASP A 51 11.66 10.26 15.73
N GLY A 52 12.57 9.31 15.49
CA GLY A 52 12.57 7.98 16.09
C GLY A 52 11.58 6.99 15.45
N LYS A 53 10.88 7.36 14.37
CA LYS A 53 9.99 6.44 13.64
C LYS A 53 10.82 5.41 12.88
N VAL A 54 10.33 4.17 12.85
CA VAL A 54 11.04 3.04 12.24
C VAL A 54 10.58 2.81 10.82
N TRP A 55 11.48 2.98 9.86
CA TRP A 55 11.35 2.56 8.48
C TRP A 55 11.86 1.13 8.34
N SER A 56 11.14 0.29 7.62
CA SER A 56 11.51 -1.11 7.43
C SER A 56 11.87 -1.39 5.98
N ILE A 57 12.93 -2.17 5.79
CA ILE A 57 13.29 -2.73 4.49
C ILE A 57 13.20 -4.25 4.62
N MET A 58 12.33 -4.87 3.83
CA MET A 58 12.03 -6.29 3.97
C MET A 58 11.92 -7.01 2.63
N SER A 59 11.83 -8.33 2.68
CA SER A 59 11.65 -9.18 1.49
C SER A 59 10.17 -9.31 1.16
N ASP A 60 9.80 -9.09 -0.12
CA ASP A 60 8.54 -9.57 -0.68
C ASP A 60 8.81 -10.62 -1.74
N SER A 61 8.17 -11.79 -1.63
CA SER A 61 8.41 -12.96 -2.49
C SER A 61 7.89 -12.78 -3.91
N SER A 62 7.01 -11.83 -4.17
CA SER A 62 6.45 -11.56 -5.50
C SER A 62 7.45 -10.86 -6.44
N ILE A 63 8.49 -10.24 -5.88
CA ILE A 63 9.46 -9.46 -6.62
C ILE A 63 10.40 -10.35 -7.45
N VAL A 64 10.42 -10.13 -8.75
CA VAL A 64 11.42 -10.69 -9.67
C VAL A 64 12.73 -9.92 -9.51
N MET A 65 13.78 -10.64 -9.12
CA MET A 65 15.06 -10.07 -8.72
C MET A 65 15.93 -9.70 -9.91
N GLU A 66 16.45 -8.48 -9.89
CA GLU A 66 17.45 -7.99 -10.84
C GLU A 66 18.61 -7.37 -10.05
N MET A 67 19.81 -7.50 -10.56
CA MET A 67 21.01 -6.85 -9.99
C MET A 67 21.66 -5.92 -11.00
N LYS A 68 22.27 -4.85 -10.52
CA LYS A 68 23.01 -3.91 -11.34
C LYS A 68 24.40 -4.50 -11.66
N THR A 69 24.80 -4.41 -12.94
CA THR A 69 26.13 -4.74 -13.43
C THR A 69 26.70 -3.56 -14.22
N GLU A 70 27.93 -3.65 -14.67
CA GLU A 70 28.55 -2.63 -15.55
C GLU A 70 27.77 -2.45 -16.86
N SER A 71 27.19 -3.53 -17.39
CA SER A 71 26.42 -3.52 -18.65
C SER A 71 24.94 -3.23 -18.47
N GLY A 72 24.44 -3.00 -17.25
CA GLY A 72 23.02 -2.74 -16.95
C GLY A 72 22.48 -3.65 -15.86
N TYR A 73 21.18 -4.00 -15.96
CA TYR A 73 20.53 -4.87 -14.98
C TYR A 73 20.29 -6.25 -15.57
N ILE A 74 20.59 -7.29 -14.81
CA ILE A 74 20.37 -8.70 -15.18
C ILE A 74 19.55 -9.41 -14.11
N HIS A 75 18.83 -10.47 -14.49
CA HIS A 75 18.14 -11.33 -13.52
C HIS A 75 19.15 -12.04 -12.61
N THR A 76 18.78 -12.23 -11.35
CA THR A 76 19.58 -12.93 -10.37
C THR A 76 18.71 -13.87 -9.53
N SER A 77 19.30 -14.91 -8.95
CA SER A 77 18.66 -15.78 -7.97
C SER A 77 18.93 -15.33 -6.52
N ASN A 78 19.71 -14.27 -6.32
CA ASN A 78 19.99 -13.76 -4.98
C ASN A 78 18.75 -13.05 -4.40
N ILE A 79 18.14 -13.67 -3.39
CA ILE A 79 16.91 -13.19 -2.74
C ILE A 79 17.08 -11.87 -2.00
N GLU A 80 18.30 -11.41 -1.73
CA GLU A 80 18.55 -10.09 -1.11
C GLU A 80 18.05 -8.93 -1.99
N TYR A 81 17.88 -9.15 -3.31
CA TYR A 81 17.37 -8.18 -4.26
C TYR A 81 15.84 -8.11 -4.32
N ARG A 82 15.12 -8.87 -3.48
CA ARG A 82 13.70 -8.66 -3.17
C ARG A 82 13.61 -7.59 -2.11
N VAL A 83 13.23 -6.38 -2.50
CA VAL A 83 13.27 -5.22 -1.60
C VAL A 83 11.93 -4.53 -1.57
N GLU A 84 11.34 -4.47 -0.39
CA GLU A 84 10.16 -3.66 -0.09
C GLU A 84 10.53 -2.65 1.00
N MET A 85 10.36 -1.36 0.70
CA MET A 85 10.48 -0.28 1.67
C MET A 85 9.12 0.02 2.26
N VAL A 86 8.97 -0.19 3.56
CA VAL A 86 7.73 0.06 4.33
C VAL A 86 7.93 1.25 5.25
N THR A 87 7.08 2.27 5.08
CA THR A 87 7.12 3.46 5.92
C THR A 87 6.51 3.20 7.30
N PRO A 88 6.87 3.96 8.32
CA PRO A 88 6.03 4.10 9.50
C PRO A 88 4.71 4.81 9.15
N LYS A 89 3.81 4.94 10.14
CA LYS A 89 2.63 5.82 10.03
C LYS A 89 3.08 7.27 9.90
N LEU A 90 2.77 7.87 8.74
CA LEU A 90 3.14 9.23 8.37
C LEU A 90 1.91 10.15 8.40
N THR A 91 2.14 11.41 8.69
CA THR A 91 1.19 12.52 8.50
C THR A 91 1.39 13.14 7.13
N TYR A 92 0.43 13.93 6.67
CA TYR A 92 0.54 14.65 5.39
C TYR A 92 1.77 15.58 5.32
N ALA A 93 2.16 16.18 6.44
CA ALA A 93 3.34 17.05 6.52
C ALA A 93 4.67 16.29 6.28
N GLU A 94 4.66 14.98 6.46
CA GLU A 94 5.84 14.11 6.26
C GLU A 94 5.95 13.54 4.83
N LEU A 95 5.01 13.88 3.94
CA LEU A 95 5.06 13.46 2.53
C LEU A 95 6.39 13.85 1.83
N PRO A 96 7.00 15.04 2.06
CA PRO A 96 8.33 15.34 1.52
C PRO A 96 9.43 14.38 1.99
N ARG A 97 9.36 13.89 3.23
CA ARG A 97 10.32 12.88 3.76
C ARG A 97 10.20 11.56 2.98
N LEU A 98 8.98 11.07 2.74
CA LEU A 98 8.77 9.90 1.88
C LEU A 98 9.36 10.11 0.49
N GLN A 99 9.13 11.28 -0.12
CA GLN A 99 9.65 11.60 -1.44
C GLN A 99 11.19 11.56 -1.45
N GLU A 100 11.83 12.04 -0.40
CA GLU A 100 13.28 12.00 -0.29
C GLU A 100 13.80 10.57 -0.10
N CYS A 101 13.18 9.76 0.75
CA CYS A 101 13.52 8.34 0.89
C CYS A 101 13.47 7.60 -0.46
N VAL A 102 12.44 7.86 -1.28
CA VAL A 102 12.33 7.29 -2.63
C VAL A 102 13.49 7.74 -3.53
N ARG A 103 13.93 9.01 -3.44
CA ARG A 103 15.11 9.49 -4.18
C ARG A 103 16.39 8.80 -3.72
N GLN A 104 16.57 8.63 -2.40
CA GLN A 104 17.78 8.02 -1.83
C GLN A 104 17.94 6.57 -2.31
N VAL A 105 16.91 5.75 -2.23
CA VAL A 105 16.99 4.36 -2.74
C VAL A 105 17.20 4.32 -4.26
N ARG A 106 16.60 5.24 -5.02
CA ARG A 106 16.82 5.37 -6.45
C ARG A 106 18.28 5.72 -6.76
N HIS A 107 18.87 6.68 -6.07
CA HIS A 107 20.28 7.09 -6.27
C HIS A 107 21.25 5.97 -5.84
N ALA A 108 20.86 5.16 -4.85
CA ALA A 108 21.64 3.98 -4.45
C ALA A 108 21.59 2.82 -5.47
N GLY A 109 20.79 2.94 -6.54
CA GLY A 109 20.76 1.96 -7.63
C GLY A 109 19.49 1.10 -7.65
N ALA A 110 18.46 1.44 -6.88
CA ALA A 110 17.17 0.75 -6.98
C ALA A 110 16.56 0.88 -8.38
N LYS A 111 15.85 -0.16 -8.78
CA LYS A 111 15.08 -0.27 -10.02
C LYS A 111 13.71 -0.88 -9.72
N VAL A 112 12.76 -0.67 -10.58
CA VAL A 112 11.46 -1.35 -10.57
C VAL A 112 11.24 -2.10 -11.86
N ASN A 113 10.49 -3.20 -11.80
CA ASN A 113 10.03 -3.95 -12.97
C ASN A 113 8.53 -4.26 -12.85
N SER A 114 7.98 -5.03 -13.79
CA SER A 114 6.54 -5.33 -13.84
C SER A 114 6.00 -6.14 -12.67
N SER A 115 6.87 -6.80 -11.91
CA SER A 115 6.48 -7.52 -10.68
C SER A 115 6.28 -6.59 -9.49
N CYS A 116 6.90 -5.41 -9.50
CA CYS A 116 6.89 -4.48 -8.38
C CYS A 116 5.62 -3.63 -8.34
N GLY A 117 5.06 -3.42 -7.16
CA GLY A 117 3.92 -2.56 -6.89
C GLY A 117 4.19 -1.48 -5.85
N ILE A 118 3.25 -0.57 -5.70
CA ILE A 118 3.14 0.34 -4.55
C ILE A 118 1.80 0.10 -3.89
N HIS A 119 1.82 -0.05 -2.57
CA HIS A 119 0.63 -0.12 -1.75
C HIS A 119 0.54 1.13 -0.88
N VAL A 120 -0.65 1.74 -0.85
CA VAL A 120 -0.90 2.93 -0.02
C VAL A 120 -1.96 2.57 1.01
N HIS A 121 -1.60 2.72 2.27
CA HIS A 121 -2.46 2.51 3.43
C HIS A 121 -2.93 3.85 3.97
N VAL A 122 -4.24 4.00 4.22
CA VAL A 122 -4.80 5.16 4.91
C VAL A 122 -5.45 4.68 6.20
N ASP A 123 -5.24 5.41 7.29
CA ASP A 123 -5.77 5.06 8.62
C ASP A 123 -7.31 4.90 8.58
N ALA A 124 -7.80 3.71 8.94
CA ALA A 124 -9.22 3.41 8.93
C ALA A 124 -9.98 3.92 10.16
N ALA A 125 -9.31 4.48 11.17
CA ALA A 125 -9.96 4.96 12.40
C ALA A 125 -11.05 6.02 12.14
N ASN A 126 -10.95 6.71 10.99
CA ASN A 126 -11.90 7.73 10.56
C ASN A 126 -13.07 7.18 9.74
N HIS A 127 -13.05 5.88 9.44
CA HIS A 127 -14.10 5.22 8.68
C HIS A 127 -15.11 4.53 9.60
N ASN A 128 -16.34 4.47 9.12
CA ASN A 128 -17.42 3.68 9.65
C ASN A 128 -17.96 2.75 8.56
N ARG A 129 -18.96 1.94 8.87
CA ARG A 129 -19.56 1.00 7.91
C ARG A 129 -20.05 1.72 6.65
N GLN A 130 -20.73 2.87 6.79
CA GLN A 130 -21.26 3.61 5.65
C GLN A 130 -20.16 4.17 4.75
N SER A 131 -19.11 4.75 5.32
CA SER A 131 -18.01 5.29 4.54
C SER A 131 -17.25 4.20 3.76
N LEU A 132 -17.06 3.01 4.34
CA LEU A 132 -16.46 1.88 3.63
C LEU A 132 -17.35 1.34 2.51
N LYS A 133 -18.69 1.30 2.70
CA LYS A 133 -19.65 0.99 1.62
C LYS A 133 -19.55 1.99 0.46
N ASN A 134 -19.46 3.28 0.79
CA ASN A 134 -19.30 4.34 -0.20
C ASN A 134 -18.00 4.16 -0.98
N LEU A 135 -16.92 3.84 -0.28
CA LEU A 135 -15.60 3.61 -0.90
C LEU A 135 -15.62 2.41 -1.85
N LEU A 136 -16.25 1.29 -1.43
CA LEU A 136 -16.47 0.13 -2.32
C LEU A 136 -17.27 0.52 -3.57
N SER A 137 -18.34 1.33 -3.41
CA SER A 137 -19.17 1.79 -4.52
C SER A 137 -18.39 2.68 -5.50
N ILE A 138 -17.56 3.60 -4.99
CA ILE A 138 -16.69 4.47 -5.80
C ILE A 138 -15.68 3.62 -6.57
N MET A 139 -14.99 2.72 -5.88
CA MET A 139 -14.02 1.85 -6.53
C MET A 139 -14.68 1.02 -7.62
N TYR A 140 -15.74 0.29 -7.32
CA TYR A 140 -16.45 -0.51 -8.32
C TYR A 140 -16.83 0.30 -9.57
N SER A 141 -17.31 1.53 -9.39
CA SER A 141 -17.76 2.38 -10.52
C SER A 141 -16.61 3.04 -11.28
N LYS A 142 -15.41 3.16 -10.70
CA LYS A 142 -14.29 3.95 -11.26
C LYS A 142 -13.02 3.14 -11.54
N GLU A 143 -12.95 1.87 -11.13
CA GLU A 143 -11.74 1.06 -11.27
C GLU A 143 -11.25 0.99 -12.72
N ASP A 144 -12.13 0.87 -13.71
CA ASP A 144 -11.74 0.83 -15.13
C ASP A 144 -11.04 2.11 -15.57
N ILE A 145 -11.58 3.26 -15.16
CA ILE A 145 -11.00 4.57 -15.46
C ILE A 145 -9.67 4.73 -14.73
N LEU A 146 -9.62 4.34 -13.44
CA LEU A 146 -8.41 4.42 -12.64
C LEU A 146 -7.32 3.52 -13.20
N PHE A 147 -7.61 2.27 -13.53
CA PHE A 147 -6.63 1.33 -14.07
C PHE A 147 -6.09 1.80 -15.41
N LYS A 148 -6.93 2.35 -16.28
CA LYS A 148 -6.52 2.93 -17.55
C LYS A 148 -5.64 4.18 -17.35
N ALA A 149 -6.05 5.10 -16.48
CA ALA A 149 -5.32 6.34 -16.20
C ALA A 149 -3.96 6.08 -15.54
N LEU A 150 -3.90 5.10 -14.64
CA LEU A 150 -2.69 4.68 -13.92
C LEU A 150 -1.83 3.70 -14.73
N GLN A 151 -2.32 3.25 -15.90
CA GLN A 151 -1.66 2.25 -16.76
C GLN A 151 -1.30 0.98 -15.98
N VAL A 152 -2.24 0.49 -15.14
CA VAL A 152 -2.00 -0.69 -14.30
C VAL A 152 -1.69 -1.89 -15.17
N ASN A 153 -0.60 -2.59 -14.88
CA ASN A 153 -0.21 -3.79 -15.62
C ASN A 153 -1.28 -4.88 -15.52
N SER A 154 -1.66 -5.48 -16.64
CA SER A 154 -2.70 -6.52 -16.70
C SER A 154 -2.38 -7.74 -15.84
N SER A 155 -1.12 -8.13 -15.75
CA SER A 155 -0.64 -9.20 -14.86
C SER A 155 -0.91 -8.88 -13.38
N ARG A 156 -0.78 -7.62 -12.97
CA ARG A 156 -1.11 -7.19 -11.61
C ARG A 156 -2.60 -7.24 -11.34
N VAL A 157 -3.41 -6.79 -12.31
CA VAL A 157 -4.89 -6.82 -12.19
C VAL A 157 -5.40 -8.25 -11.97
N SER A 158 -4.83 -9.24 -12.66
CA SER A 158 -5.25 -10.63 -12.53
C SER A 158 -4.79 -11.31 -11.25
N GLN A 159 -3.65 -10.90 -10.67
CA GLN A 159 -2.99 -11.60 -9.58
C GLN A 159 -3.04 -10.86 -8.24
N TYR A 160 -2.81 -9.55 -8.23
CA TYR A 160 -2.51 -8.79 -7.00
C TYR A 160 -3.45 -7.63 -6.69
N CYS A 161 -4.25 -7.18 -7.69
CA CYS A 161 -5.18 -6.06 -7.50
C CYS A 161 -6.46 -6.24 -8.33
N GLN A 162 -7.17 -7.34 -8.06
CA GLN A 162 -8.45 -7.64 -8.70
C GLN A 162 -9.48 -6.54 -8.41
N LYS A 163 -10.45 -6.41 -9.31
CA LYS A 163 -11.55 -5.46 -9.13
C LYS A 163 -12.51 -5.91 -8.04
N VAL A 164 -13.19 -4.95 -7.42
CA VAL A 164 -14.32 -5.22 -6.52
C VAL A 164 -15.37 -6.05 -7.23
N ARG A 165 -15.82 -7.14 -6.61
CA ARG A 165 -16.84 -8.02 -7.21
C ARG A 165 -18.25 -7.45 -7.02
N GLU A 166 -19.04 -7.50 -8.08
CA GLU A 166 -20.44 -7.02 -8.06
C GLU A 166 -21.29 -7.69 -6.97
N PRO A 167 -21.25 -9.02 -6.73
CA PRO A 167 -21.99 -9.66 -5.64
C PRO A 167 -21.65 -9.08 -4.27
N MET A 168 -20.36 -8.88 -3.98
CA MET A 168 -19.90 -8.26 -2.73
C MET A 168 -20.50 -6.84 -2.55
N LEU A 169 -20.45 -6.02 -3.61
CA LEU A 169 -21.04 -4.68 -3.57
C LEU A 169 -22.55 -4.71 -3.36
N LYS A 170 -23.29 -5.62 -4.04
CA LYS A 170 -24.72 -5.78 -3.87
C LYS A 170 -25.10 -6.13 -2.43
N GLU A 171 -24.37 -7.07 -1.81
CA GLU A 171 -24.61 -7.42 -0.40
C GLU A 171 -24.26 -6.27 0.54
N ALA A 172 -23.12 -5.60 0.33
CA ALA A 172 -22.73 -4.45 1.14
C ALA A 172 -23.78 -3.31 1.07
N ARG A 173 -24.41 -3.08 -0.08
CA ARG A 173 -25.46 -2.06 -0.26
C ARG A 173 -26.74 -2.36 0.51
N LYS A 174 -27.05 -3.63 0.81
CA LYS A 174 -28.22 -4.02 1.61
C LYS A 174 -28.06 -3.68 3.10
N LEU A 175 -26.82 -3.46 3.58
CA LEU A 175 -26.60 -3.08 4.96
C LEU A 175 -27.21 -1.71 5.23
N SER A 176 -27.83 -1.56 6.40
CA SER A 176 -28.40 -0.29 6.85
C SER A 176 -27.39 0.86 6.78
N SER A 177 -27.88 2.04 6.46
CA SER A 177 -27.09 3.28 6.39
C SER A 177 -26.93 3.86 7.80
N ASP A 178 -26.23 3.15 8.68
CA ASP A 178 -25.88 3.68 9.99
C ASP A 178 -24.38 4.05 10.06
N GLU A 179 -24.08 4.98 10.94
CA GLU A 179 -22.74 5.49 11.18
C GLU A 179 -21.95 4.62 12.18
N THR A 180 -22.41 3.40 12.42
CA THR A 180 -21.76 2.53 13.40
C THR A 180 -20.34 2.21 12.99
N LYS A 181 -19.45 2.20 13.96
CA LYS A 181 -18.11 1.65 13.85
C LYS A 181 -18.07 0.13 13.94
N ASN A 182 -19.20 -0.52 14.19
CA ASN A 182 -19.30 -1.98 14.14
C ASN A 182 -19.26 -2.45 12.67
N LEU A 183 -18.16 -3.04 12.28
CA LEU A 183 -17.88 -3.50 10.92
C LEU A 183 -18.20 -4.98 10.70
N THR A 184 -18.69 -5.73 11.72
CA THR A 184 -18.88 -7.18 11.66
C THR A 184 -19.72 -7.63 10.46
N ALA A 185 -20.80 -6.91 10.13
CA ALA A 185 -21.64 -7.27 8.99
C ALA A 185 -20.92 -7.05 7.65
N LEU A 186 -20.15 -5.96 7.51
CA LEU A 186 -19.35 -5.70 6.31
C LEU A 186 -18.20 -6.70 6.18
N GLU A 187 -17.57 -7.04 7.30
CA GLU A 187 -16.53 -8.05 7.37
C GLU A 187 -17.04 -9.43 6.96
N SER A 188 -18.23 -9.83 7.44
CA SER A 188 -18.87 -11.10 7.02
C SER A 188 -19.10 -11.13 5.51
N ILE A 189 -19.53 -10.03 4.91
CA ILE A 189 -19.68 -9.94 3.44
C ILE A 189 -18.30 -10.05 2.74
N TRP A 190 -17.29 -9.37 3.28
CA TRP A 190 -15.93 -9.41 2.71
C TRP A 190 -15.36 -10.82 2.65
N TYR A 191 -15.54 -11.61 3.70
CA TYR A 191 -15.07 -12.98 3.81
C TYR A 191 -16.11 -14.05 3.43
N GLU A 192 -17.23 -13.66 2.80
CA GLU A 192 -18.28 -14.62 2.36
C GLU A 192 -18.81 -15.51 3.49
N GLY A 193 -18.93 -14.95 4.71
CA GLY A 193 -19.38 -15.65 5.90
C GLY A 193 -18.26 -16.30 6.74
N ASN A 194 -17.04 -16.36 6.25
CA ASN A 194 -15.90 -17.00 6.94
C ASN A 194 -15.10 -15.98 7.77
N ILE A 195 -15.70 -15.43 8.83
CA ILE A 195 -15.05 -14.40 9.68
C ILE A 195 -13.77 -14.90 10.38
N SER A 196 -13.54 -16.22 10.46
CA SER A 196 -12.29 -16.81 10.96
C SER A 196 -11.08 -16.54 10.06
N ASP A 197 -11.28 -16.02 8.86
CA ASP A 197 -10.25 -15.82 7.84
C ASP A 197 -9.45 -14.52 8.02
N ARG A 198 -9.41 -13.93 9.22
CA ARG A 198 -8.49 -12.82 9.54
C ARG A 198 -7.03 -13.22 9.57
N GLU A 199 -6.62 -14.09 8.65
CA GLU A 199 -5.23 -14.51 8.54
C GLU A 199 -4.43 -13.57 7.66
N HIS A 200 -3.15 -13.36 7.99
CA HIS A 200 -2.26 -12.43 7.26
C HIS A 200 -2.26 -12.66 5.74
N TYR A 201 -2.33 -13.91 5.30
CA TYR A 201 -2.27 -14.29 3.88
C TYR A 201 -3.63 -14.62 3.26
N ASN A 202 -4.74 -14.09 3.81
CA ASN A 202 -6.05 -14.28 3.21
C ASN A 202 -6.07 -13.79 1.75
N TRP A 203 -6.66 -14.59 0.84
CA TRP A 203 -6.69 -14.28 -0.60
C TRP A 203 -7.46 -13.00 -0.94
N THR A 204 -8.40 -12.56 -0.07
CA THR A 204 -9.16 -11.32 -0.26
C THR A 204 -8.31 -10.07 -0.16
N ARG A 205 -7.05 -10.19 0.27
CA ARG A 205 -6.07 -9.10 0.23
C ARG A 205 -5.72 -8.64 -1.19
N TYR A 206 -5.98 -9.47 -2.21
CA TYR A 206 -5.61 -9.21 -3.59
C TYR A 206 -6.65 -8.39 -4.39
N TYR A 207 -7.50 -7.63 -3.72
CA TYR A 207 -8.32 -6.60 -4.36
C TYR A 207 -7.56 -5.27 -4.48
N ALA A 208 -7.87 -4.49 -5.53
CA ALA A 208 -7.31 -3.15 -5.74
C ALA A 208 -7.60 -2.20 -4.58
N LEU A 209 -8.83 -2.26 -4.05
CA LEU A 209 -9.20 -1.73 -2.74
C LEU A 209 -9.27 -2.90 -1.77
N ASN A 210 -8.29 -3.01 -0.91
CA ASN A 210 -8.18 -4.11 0.04
C ASN A 210 -8.77 -3.71 1.41
N LEU A 211 -9.99 -4.18 1.71
CA LEU A 211 -10.60 -4.01 3.03
C LEU A 211 -10.20 -5.11 4.03
N HIS A 212 -9.57 -6.23 3.60
CA HIS A 212 -8.95 -7.16 4.56
C HIS A 212 -7.97 -6.41 5.48
N SER A 213 -7.24 -5.42 4.94
CA SER A 213 -6.35 -4.56 5.73
C SER A 213 -7.10 -3.75 6.81
N VAL A 214 -8.37 -3.39 6.60
CA VAL A 214 -9.18 -2.72 7.63
C VAL A 214 -9.41 -3.65 8.82
N PHE A 215 -9.80 -4.89 8.54
CA PHE A 215 -10.14 -5.86 9.59
C PHE A 215 -8.91 -6.44 10.29
N TYR A 216 -7.78 -6.52 9.58
CA TYR A 216 -6.54 -7.11 10.08
C TYR A 216 -5.56 -6.08 10.67
N ARG A 217 -5.39 -4.91 10.02
CA ARG A 217 -4.37 -3.90 10.37
C ARG A 217 -4.95 -2.54 10.77
N GLY A 218 -6.23 -2.30 10.57
CA GLY A 218 -6.87 -0.99 10.82
C GLY A 218 -6.57 0.07 9.76
N THR A 219 -6.27 -0.33 8.52
CA THR A 219 -6.01 0.58 7.40
C THR A 219 -6.82 0.20 6.16
N VAL A 220 -7.30 1.18 5.41
CA VAL A 220 -7.76 0.98 4.03
C VAL A 220 -6.54 0.95 3.13
N GLU A 221 -6.40 -0.08 2.31
CA GLU A 221 -5.23 -0.26 1.45
C GLU A 221 -5.62 -0.21 -0.04
N TRP A 222 -4.88 0.56 -0.83
CA TRP A 222 -4.91 0.55 -2.30
C TRP A 222 -3.68 -0.14 -2.85
N ARG A 223 -3.88 -1.19 -3.67
CA ARG A 223 -2.83 -2.07 -4.20
C ARG A 223 -2.63 -1.94 -5.71
N CYS A 224 -3.36 -1.05 -6.37
CA CYS A 224 -3.43 -1.01 -7.84
C CYS A 224 -2.25 -0.30 -8.53
N PHE A 225 -1.33 0.31 -7.80
CA PHE A 225 -0.27 1.08 -8.42
C PHE A 225 0.89 0.20 -8.88
N ASN A 226 1.34 0.38 -10.14
CA ASN A 226 2.65 -0.12 -10.55
C ASN A 226 3.73 0.60 -9.74
N SER A 227 4.79 -0.09 -9.38
CA SER A 227 5.88 0.56 -8.65
C SER A 227 6.59 1.61 -9.50
N THR A 228 7.10 2.63 -8.82
CA THR A 228 7.88 3.70 -9.41
C THR A 228 8.81 4.31 -8.37
N LEU A 229 10.02 4.69 -8.82
CA LEU A 229 10.98 5.46 -8.02
C LEU A 229 10.95 6.96 -8.38
N HIS A 230 9.88 7.42 -9.02
CA HIS A 230 9.65 8.83 -9.25
C HIS A 230 8.88 9.42 -8.04
N ALA A 231 9.58 10.13 -7.17
CA ALA A 231 9.06 10.67 -5.92
C ALA A 231 7.75 11.47 -6.07
N GLY A 232 7.59 12.22 -7.18
CA GLY A 232 6.36 12.96 -7.48
C GLY A 232 5.18 12.05 -7.80
N LYS A 233 5.39 10.91 -8.49
CA LYS A 233 4.33 9.92 -8.75
C LYS A 233 3.91 9.23 -7.45
N VAL A 234 4.87 8.86 -6.59
CA VAL A 234 4.54 8.27 -5.27
C VAL A 234 3.68 9.23 -4.46
N ALA A 235 4.05 10.51 -4.39
CA ALA A 235 3.24 11.54 -3.73
C ALA A 235 1.85 11.70 -4.37
N ALA A 236 1.73 11.61 -5.70
CA ALA A 236 0.45 11.67 -6.38
C ALA A 236 -0.45 10.47 -6.02
N TYR A 237 0.10 9.27 -5.89
CA TYR A 237 -0.65 8.08 -5.45
C TYR A 237 -1.16 8.23 -4.02
N VAL A 238 -0.32 8.71 -3.10
CA VAL A 238 -0.73 9.02 -1.72
C VAL A 238 -1.86 10.05 -1.72
N ASN A 239 -1.69 11.17 -2.45
CA ASN A 239 -2.71 12.21 -2.54
C ASN A 239 -4.04 11.69 -3.11
N LEU A 240 -4.00 10.82 -4.13
CA LEU A 240 -5.20 10.18 -4.69
C LEU A 240 -5.94 9.35 -3.63
N CYS A 241 -5.22 8.50 -2.89
CA CYS A 241 -5.82 7.65 -1.85
C CYS A 241 -6.40 8.50 -0.70
N LEU A 242 -5.68 9.51 -0.23
CA LEU A 242 -6.17 10.44 0.79
C LEU A 242 -7.39 11.22 0.30
N ALA A 243 -7.39 11.67 -0.97
CA ALA A 243 -8.52 12.38 -1.57
C ALA A 243 -9.74 11.48 -1.77
N MET A 244 -9.56 10.19 -2.04
CA MET A 244 -10.66 9.21 -2.13
C MET A 244 -11.21 8.86 -0.74
N SER A 245 -10.35 8.76 0.26
CA SER A 245 -10.72 8.44 1.64
C SER A 245 -11.45 9.59 2.34
N ALA A 246 -11.02 10.84 2.16
CA ALA A 246 -11.56 12.00 2.85
C ALA A 246 -13.07 12.23 2.62
N PRO A 247 -13.62 12.30 1.40
CA PRO A 247 -15.03 12.62 1.18
C PRO A 247 -15.98 11.50 1.61
N VAL A 248 -15.57 10.23 1.55
CA VAL A 248 -16.42 9.11 1.94
C VAL A 248 -16.59 8.99 3.46
N SER A 249 -15.73 9.64 4.24
CA SER A 249 -15.92 9.78 5.68
C SER A 249 -17.12 10.69 6.02
N TYR A 250 -17.69 11.41 5.03
CA TYR A 250 -18.94 12.15 5.12
C TYR A 250 -20.09 11.29 4.60
N THR A 251 -21.08 11.10 5.36
CA THR A 251 -22.09 10.06 5.30
C THR A 251 -23.14 10.19 4.19
N HIS A 252 -23.12 11.17 3.33
CA HIS A 252 -24.22 11.42 2.38
C HIS A 252 -23.79 11.61 0.93
N LEU A 253 -22.94 10.70 0.41
CA LEU A 253 -22.89 10.53 -1.04
C LEU A 253 -24.09 9.63 -1.46
N THR A 254 -25.19 10.24 -1.82
CA THR A 254 -26.23 9.60 -2.66
C THR A 254 -25.61 9.37 -4.04
N LEU A 255 -25.17 8.17 -4.32
CA LEU A 255 -24.77 7.71 -5.65
C LEU A 255 -25.94 7.03 -6.33
#